data_5537211ec802fe61008a1b07562061ca
#
_entry.id   5537211ec802fe61008a1b07562061ca
#
_cell.length_a   1.000
_cell.length_b   1.000
_cell.length_c   1.000
_cell.angle_alpha   90.00
_cell.angle_beta   90.00
_cell.angle_gamma   90.00
#
_symmetry.space_group_name_H-M   'P 1'
#
loop_
_entity.id
_entity.type
_entity.pdbx_description
1 polymer ?
#
loop_
_entity_poly.entity_id
_entity_poly.type
_entity_poly.pdbx_seq_one_letter_code
_entity_poly.pdbx_strand_id
1 'polypeptide(L)'
;MRPRNVFLAVVSLCTIVGIASIYPKSQLSAQVDVKQAAAQSACQPMPGETTYERDRNILMKERPLINIAGYLAGVGQYDQALELVDRMKYCDFKDLALASIASSLASGGQVDRALQLVNSIRHDDEKALALGRIAKNLVKAGQNDQALKLPNIINNEFHKARELVGIAVTLTSSGQTDRALQVANTITPDGMQLTALHSIVDTLVEAGQYEQALQIANTIAEPDDQQSFKPQAIANIAANLAASGEIDRALQLATRLDGHYQGRALGNIAGALAKTGEFNRALELVKTVKSDLAKTEVLARFAENLTEVRQLEQVLQMAQQIKIGSMEKGFTMSSIAISLAKAGQFDPALQLASTIKNDDSKAYALYNITGILAKAGQYDRAKEAASTIKEGNSYKQMAFVHIAASLAETGKVADAVQVVSSIDDRTSMPDRWLSETAMVLTEAKQYNLALQMANAITDESEKAWTLSQLANKLVEVGQTELASQAIAPALKIVEAN
;
A
#
# COMPACT_ATOMS: atom_id res chain seq x y z
N MET A 1 28.34 -5.91 31.45
CA MET A 1 27.77 -4.77 32.20
C MET A 1 26.35 -5.10 32.61
N ARG A 2 25.94 -4.78 33.83
CA ARG A 2 24.71 -5.31 34.44
C ARG A 2 23.44 -4.70 33.81
N PRO A 3 22.34 -5.45 33.63
CA PRO A 3 21.08 -4.99 32.97
C PRO A 3 20.34 -3.86 33.70
N ARG A 4 20.81 -3.43 34.86
CA ARG A 4 20.16 -2.38 35.67
C ARG A 4 20.18 -0.97 35.07
N ASN A 5 21.14 -0.63 34.21
CA ASN A 5 21.28 0.72 33.69
C ASN A 5 20.42 0.98 32.46
N VAL A 6 20.02 -0.06 31.73
CA VAL A 6 19.11 0.06 30.55
C VAL A 6 17.67 0.30 31.00
N PHE A 7 17.28 -0.31 32.13
CA PHE A 7 15.91 -0.14 32.69
C PHE A 7 15.62 1.28 33.13
N LEU A 8 16.62 1.99 33.64
CA LEU A 8 16.48 3.41 34.03
C LEU A 8 16.36 4.36 32.83
N ALA A 9 16.97 4.01 31.69
CA ALA A 9 16.85 4.79 30.44
C ALA A 9 15.44 4.62 29.83
N VAL A 10 14.85 3.42 29.86
CA VAL A 10 13.52 3.13 29.29
C VAL A 10 12.39 3.70 30.13
N VAL A 11 12.51 3.66 31.46
CA VAL A 11 11.52 4.29 32.38
C VAL A 11 11.55 5.82 32.26
N SER A 12 12.71 6.41 31.95
CA SER A 12 12.85 7.84 31.64
C SER A 12 12.17 8.22 30.31
N LEU A 13 12.07 7.28 29.35
CA LEU A 13 11.39 7.50 28.07
C LEU A 13 9.88 7.75 28.19
N CYS A 14 9.19 7.00 29.06
CA CYS A 14 7.75 7.18 29.25
C CYS A 14 7.38 8.53 29.93
N THR A 15 8.32 9.16 30.64
CA THR A 15 8.12 10.46 31.29
C THR A 15 8.55 11.64 30.43
N ILE A 16 9.42 11.44 29.44
CA ILE A 16 9.96 12.52 28.59
C ILE A 16 9.08 12.87 27.39
N VAL A 17 8.23 11.93 26.90
CA VAL A 17 7.32 12.20 25.77
C VAL A 17 6.26 13.28 26.10
N GLY A 18 5.93 13.46 27.38
CA GLY A 18 5.07 14.57 27.84
C GLY A 18 5.74 15.94 27.91
N ILE A 19 7.07 16.01 27.79
CA ILE A 19 7.86 17.25 27.98
C ILE A 19 8.48 17.77 26.68
N ALA A 20 8.54 16.97 25.62
CA ALA A 20 9.16 17.36 24.34
C ALA A 20 8.44 18.48 23.58
N SER A 21 7.23 18.86 24.00
CA SER A 21 6.50 20.02 23.43
C SER A 21 6.93 21.39 23.99
N ILE A 22 7.86 21.45 24.93
CA ILE A 22 8.20 22.70 25.67
C ILE A 22 9.63 23.21 25.38
N TYR A 23 10.49 22.42 24.70
CA TYR A 23 11.85 22.87 24.43
C TYR A 23 12.08 23.29 22.98
N PRO A 24 12.70 24.45 22.73
CA PRO A 24 13.03 24.89 21.38
C PRO A 24 14.12 23.99 20.78
N LYS A 25 13.95 23.67 19.47
CA LYS A 25 14.78 22.78 18.64
C LYS A 25 16.30 23.10 18.59
N SER A 26 16.79 24.04 19.34
CA SER A 26 18.15 24.60 19.23
C SER A 26 19.19 24.10 20.24
N GLN A 27 18.89 23.16 21.14
CA GLN A 27 19.84 22.76 22.19
C GLN A 27 20.13 21.24 22.34
N LEU A 28 19.86 20.42 21.34
CA LEU A 28 20.33 19.02 21.32
C LEU A 28 21.52 18.86 20.35
N SER A 29 22.63 19.50 20.64
CA SER A 29 23.90 19.24 19.98
C SER A 29 24.83 18.41 20.92
N ALA A 30 24.45 17.15 21.14
CA ALA A 30 25.44 16.14 21.50
C ALA A 30 25.89 15.49 20.18
N GLN A 31 27.08 15.81 19.73
CA GLN A 31 27.74 15.17 18.61
C GLN A 31 28.10 13.74 19.03
N VAL A 32 27.20 12.78 18.76
CA VAL A 32 27.63 11.40 18.61
C VAL A 32 28.33 11.29 17.26
N ASP A 33 29.58 10.93 17.29
CA ASP A 33 30.38 10.75 16.08
C ASP A 33 29.81 9.52 15.33
N VAL A 34 28.97 9.78 14.32
CA VAL A 34 28.32 8.76 13.47
C VAL A 34 29.33 7.79 12.89
N LYS A 35 30.59 8.22 12.73
CA LYS A 35 31.71 7.36 12.30
C LYS A 35 32.06 6.28 13.33
N GLN A 36 31.85 6.53 14.62
CA GLN A 36 32.20 5.57 15.67
C GLN A 36 31.11 4.50 15.87
N ALA A 37 29.84 4.86 15.76
CA ALA A 37 28.74 3.93 15.90
C ALA A 37 28.62 2.96 14.71
N ALA A 38 28.85 3.43 13.48
CA ALA A 38 28.72 2.63 12.28
C ALA A 38 29.92 1.70 11.96
N ALA A 39 31.11 2.01 12.46
CA ALA A 39 32.35 1.30 12.11
C ALA A 39 32.66 0.06 12.97
N GLN A 40 31.95 -0.16 14.10
CA GLN A 40 32.39 -1.14 15.11
C GLN A 40 31.46 -2.34 15.30
N SER A 41 30.27 -2.42 14.71
CA SER A 41 29.42 -3.57 14.97
C SER A 41 29.65 -4.71 14.00
N ALA A 42 30.30 -5.77 14.49
CA ALA A 42 30.37 -7.04 13.78
C ALA A 42 28.94 -7.57 13.55
N CYS A 43 28.55 -7.79 12.31
CA CYS A 43 27.32 -8.47 11.96
C CYS A 43 27.63 -9.74 11.17
N GLN A 44 26.67 -10.65 11.13
CA GLN A 44 26.79 -11.91 10.39
C GLN A 44 25.93 -11.81 9.11
N PRO A 45 26.39 -12.36 7.98
CA PRO A 45 25.50 -12.52 6.83
C PRO A 45 24.34 -13.44 7.18
N MET A 46 23.22 -13.27 6.50
CA MET A 46 22.11 -14.23 6.62
C MET A 46 22.61 -15.63 6.26
N PRO A 47 22.20 -16.68 7.00
CA PRO A 47 22.58 -18.05 6.68
C PRO A 47 22.07 -18.39 5.28
N GLY A 48 22.94 -18.82 4.37
CA GLY A 48 22.55 -19.39 3.09
C GLY A 48 21.78 -20.70 3.30
N GLU A 49 20.86 -21.05 2.40
CA GLU A 49 20.02 -22.25 2.41
C GLU A 49 19.47 -22.62 3.81
N THR A 50 18.45 -21.88 4.25
CA THR A 50 17.80 -22.11 5.54
C THR A 50 16.46 -22.81 5.34
N THR A 51 16.00 -23.55 6.36
CA THR A 51 14.63 -24.06 6.37
C THR A 51 13.64 -22.92 6.63
N TYR A 52 12.45 -22.97 6.04
CA TYR A 52 11.38 -21.97 6.19
C TYR A 52 11.13 -21.54 7.65
N GLU A 53 11.18 -22.50 8.59
CA GLU A 53 10.98 -22.21 10.02
C GLU A 53 12.12 -21.39 10.64
N ARG A 54 13.37 -21.65 10.23
CA ARG A 54 14.55 -20.93 10.74
C ARG A 54 14.56 -19.50 10.23
N ASP A 55 14.28 -19.31 8.94
CA ASP A 55 14.16 -17.98 8.33
C ASP A 55 13.07 -17.16 8.98
N ARG A 56 11.91 -17.79 9.22
CA ARG A 56 10.81 -17.15 9.92
C ARG A 56 11.21 -16.69 11.32
N ASN A 57 11.87 -17.52 12.12
CA ASN A 57 12.31 -17.16 13.47
C ASN A 57 13.31 -15.99 13.46
N ILE A 58 14.23 -15.94 12.49
CA ILE A 58 15.16 -14.82 12.31
C ILE A 58 14.39 -13.55 11.95
N LEU A 59 13.51 -13.64 10.95
CA LEU A 59 12.71 -12.52 10.50
C LEU A 59 11.83 -11.93 11.62
N MET A 60 11.21 -12.79 12.43
CA MET A 60 10.34 -12.35 13.52
C MET A 60 11.08 -11.68 14.67
N LYS A 61 12.38 -11.97 14.84
CA LYS A 61 13.23 -11.34 15.87
C LYS A 61 13.84 -10.01 15.40
N GLU A 62 14.33 -9.95 14.17
CA GLU A 62 15.09 -8.81 13.66
C GLU A 62 14.18 -7.71 13.07
N ARG A 63 13.08 -8.06 12.41
CA ARG A 63 12.14 -7.08 11.81
C ARG A 63 11.57 -6.07 12.80
N PRO A 64 11.13 -6.46 14.01
CA PRO A 64 10.70 -5.48 15.00
C PRO A 64 11.76 -4.44 15.33
N LEU A 65 13.04 -4.84 15.40
CA LEU A 65 14.16 -3.93 15.66
C LEU A 65 14.30 -2.86 14.57
N ILE A 66 14.13 -3.23 13.28
CA ILE A 66 14.15 -2.28 12.17
C ILE A 66 13.03 -1.23 12.32
N ASN A 67 11.82 -1.72 12.60
CA ASN A 67 10.65 -0.84 12.74
C ASN A 67 10.80 0.09 13.95
N ILE A 68 11.32 -0.43 15.06
CA ILE A 68 11.57 0.37 16.27
C ILE A 68 12.66 1.42 16.01
N ALA A 69 13.75 1.04 15.34
CA ALA A 69 14.80 1.99 14.96
C ALA A 69 14.26 3.08 14.02
N GLY A 70 13.41 2.71 13.06
CA GLY A 70 12.71 3.64 12.18
C GLY A 70 11.80 4.59 12.95
N TYR A 71 11.02 4.07 13.90
CA TYR A 71 10.19 4.87 14.80
C TYR A 71 11.01 5.89 15.60
N LEU A 72 12.05 5.43 16.30
CA LEU A 72 12.93 6.28 17.10
C LEU A 72 13.56 7.40 16.25
N ALA A 73 14.00 7.07 15.05
CA ALA A 73 14.52 8.06 14.12
C ALA A 73 13.43 9.05 13.64
N GLY A 74 12.21 8.57 13.39
CA GLY A 74 11.06 9.38 13.00
C GLY A 74 10.67 10.43 14.05
N VAL A 75 10.83 10.11 15.33
CA VAL A 75 10.60 11.05 16.46
C VAL A 75 11.87 11.83 16.87
N GLY A 76 12.95 11.72 16.11
CA GLY A 76 14.20 12.46 16.32
C GLY A 76 15.15 11.86 17.35
N GLN A 77 14.90 10.65 17.84
CA GLN A 77 15.75 9.94 18.81
C GLN A 77 16.83 9.11 18.10
N TYR A 78 17.66 9.79 17.33
CA TYR A 78 18.63 9.15 16.44
C TYR A 78 19.68 8.30 17.15
N ASP A 79 20.15 8.74 18.31
CA ASP A 79 21.20 8.05 19.08
C ASP A 79 20.67 6.70 19.61
N GLN A 80 19.44 6.68 20.12
CA GLN A 80 18.78 5.45 20.55
C GLN A 80 18.46 4.51 19.39
N ALA A 81 18.08 5.08 18.23
CA ALA A 81 17.89 4.28 17.03
C ALA A 81 19.19 3.58 16.59
N LEU A 82 20.31 4.28 16.63
CA LEU A 82 21.64 3.72 16.31
C LEU A 82 22.10 2.68 17.33
N GLU A 83 21.90 2.92 18.64
CA GLU A 83 22.18 1.94 19.69
C GLU A 83 21.41 0.64 19.47
N LEU A 84 20.14 0.74 19.01
CA LEU A 84 19.34 -0.44 18.68
C LEU A 84 19.89 -1.20 17.48
N VAL A 85 20.35 -0.49 16.44
CA VAL A 85 21.01 -1.09 15.26
C VAL A 85 22.27 -1.86 15.65
N ASP A 86 23.05 -1.37 16.60
CA ASP A 86 24.25 -2.07 17.07
C ASP A 86 23.95 -3.44 17.70
N ARG A 87 22.76 -3.61 18.24
CA ARG A 87 22.27 -4.87 18.83
C ARG A 87 21.80 -5.89 17.79
N MET A 88 21.53 -5.47 16.55
CA MET A 88 21.09 -6.39 15.48
C MET A 88 22.21 -7.35 15.10
N LYS A 89 21.87 -8.60 14.84
CA LYS A 89 22.82 -9.66 14.56
C LYS A 89 23.20 -9.77 13.09
N TYR A 90 22.25 -9.55 12.19
CA TYR A 90 22.43 -9.78 10.75
C TYR A 90 22.66 -8.50 9.97
N CYS A 91 23.60 -8.55 9.01
CA CYS A 91 24.01 -7.36 8.25
C CYS A 91 22.87 -6.76 7.44
N ASP A 92 22.05 -7.58 6.80
CA ASP A 92 20.95 -7.16 5.95
C ASP A 92 19.93 -6.32 6.75
N PHE A 93 19.60 -6.73 7.97
CA PHE A 93 18.68 -5.99 8.84
C PHE A 93 19.30 -4.71 9.40
N LYS A 94 20.61 -4.74 9.71
CA LYS A 94 21.34 -3.52 10.08
C LYS A 94 21.29 -2.48 8.98
N ASP A 95 21.58 -2.89 7.75
CA ASP A 95 21.62 -1.99 6.60
C ASP A 95 20.25 -1.39 6.30
N LEU A 96 19.16 -2.19 6.43
CA LEU A 96 17.78 -1.69 6.31
C LEU A 96 17.44 -0.66 7.40
N ALA A 97 17.85 -0.91 8.66
CA ALA A 97 17.62 0.03 9.75
C ALA A 97 18.43 1.31 9.58
N LEU A 98 19.71 1.22 9.16
CA LEU A 98 20.54 2.37 8.85
C LEU A 98 19.94 3.20 7.70
N ALA A 99 19.42 2.55 6.65
CA ALA A 99 18.72 3.23 5.54
C ALA A 99 17.48 4.00 6.03
N SER A 100 16.73 3.43 6.96
CA SER A 100 15.55 4.08 7.56
C SER A 100 15.95 5.30 8.40
N ILE A 101 16.99 5.16 9.25
CA ILE A 101 17.52 6.26 10.08
C ILE A 101 18.07 7.38 9.19
N ALA A 102 18.84 7.06 8.15
CA ALA A 102 19.37 8.04 7.20
C ALA A 102 18.26 8.83 6.51
N SER A 103 17.18 8.13 6.10
CA SER A 103 16.00 8.79 5.52
C SER A 103 15.34 9.77 6.51
N SER A 104 15.20 9.39 7.78
CA SER A 104 14.61 10.23 8.82
C SER A 104 15.50 11.43 9.16
N LEU A 105 16.84 11.26 9.21
CA LEU A 105 17.79 12.36 9.35
C LEU A 105 17.66 13.38 8.22
N ALA A 106 17.57 12.92 6.97
CA ALA A 106 17.40 13.81 5.83
C ALA A 106 16.07 14.55 5.86
N SER A 107 14.98 13.87 6.26
CA SER A 107 13.65 14.50 6.44
C SER A 107 13.67 15.57 7.55
N GLY A 108 14.50 15.38 8.57
CA GLY A 108 14.77 16.35 9.64
C GLY A 108 15.77 17.45 9.27
N GLY A 109 16.20 17.54 7.99
CA GLY A 109 17.16 18.54 7.50
C GLY A 109 18.63 18.22 7.79
N GLN A 110 18.95 17.06 8.37
CA GLN A 110 20.33 16.66 8.72
C GLN A 110 20.97 15.85 7.58
N VAL A 111 21.00 16.43 6.38
CA VAL A 111 21.41 15.73 5.15
C VAL A 111 22.84 15.20 5.22
N ASP A 112 23.77 16.00 5.76
CA ASP A 112 25.20 15.59 5.87
C ASP A 112 25.36 14.37 6.78
N ARG A 113 24.65 14.31 7.91
CA ARG A 113 24.64 13.15 8.81
C ARG A 113 24.00 11.94 8.13
N ALA A 114 22.92 12.16 7.38
CA ALA A 114 22.27 11.09 6.61
C ALA A 114 23.23 10.48 5.60
N LEU A 115 23.97 11.29 4.82
CA LEU A 115 24.94 10.83 3.84
C LEU A 115 26.16 10.13 4.50
N GLN A 116 26.61 10.60 5.66
CA GLN A 116 27.66 9.90 6.43
C GLN A 116 27.19 8.50 6.85
N LEU A 117 25.92 8.37 7.29
CA LEU A 117 25.36 7.09 7.70
C LEU A 117 25.19 6.14 6.51
N VAL A 118 24.77 6.63 5.34
CA VAL A 118 24.67 5.84 4.10
C VAL A 118 26.01 5.21 3.71
N ASN A 119 27.14 5.86 3.97
CA ASN A 119 28.45 5.31 3.67
C ASN A 119 28.79 4.06 4.51
N SER A 120 28.11 3.85 5.64
CA SER A 120 28.29 2.65 6.47
C SER A 120 27.37 1.48 6.08
N ILE A 121 26.43 1.70 5.17
CA ILE A 121 25.58 0.65 4.60
C ILE A 121 26.43 -0.19 3.63
N ARG A 122 26.40 -1.51 3.79
CA ARG A 122 27.24 -2.46 3.04
C ARG A 122 26.58 -2.93 1.75
N HIS A 123 25.27 -3.23 1.84
CA HIS A 123 24.52 -3.77 0.71
C HIS A 123 24.08 -2.64 -0.23
N ASP A 124 24.41 -2.81 -1.50
CA ASP A 124 24.15 -1.79 -2.52
C ASP A 124 22.66 -1.46 -2.68
N ASP A 125 21.77 -2.42 -2.45
CA ASP A 125 20.32 -2.25 -2.54
C ASP A 125 19.78 -1.28 -1.49
N GLU A 126 20.17 -1.49 -0.22
CA GLU A 126 19.77 -0.65 0.92
C GLU A 126 20.44 0.71 0.84
N LYS A 127 21.67 0.76 0.37
CA LYS A 127 22.38 2.01 0.10
C LYS A 127 21.70 2.83 -0.97
N ALA A 128 21.30 2.20 -2.09
CA ALA A 128 20.56 2.86 -3.16
C ALA A 128 19.20 3.36 -2.66
N LEU A 129 18.47 2.54 -1.88
CA LEU A 129 17.20 2.91 -1.29
C LEU A 129 17.33 4.14 -0.37
N ALA A 130 18.36 4.19 0.47
CA ALA A 130 18.63 5.33 1.35
C ALA A 130 18.94 6.59 0.54
N LEU A 131 19.81 6.51 -0.45
CA LEU A 131 20.17 7.62 -1.34
C LEU A 131 18.96 8.16 -2.09
N GLY A 132 18.10 7.27 -2.61
CA GLY A 132 16.86 7.66 -3.30
C GLY A 132 15.88 8.38 -2.38
N ARG A 133 15.71 7.92 -1.14
CA ARG A 133 14.86 8.60 -0.15
C ARG A 133 15.39 9.97 0.23
N ILE A 134 16.71 10.10 0.44
CA ILE A 134 17.38 11.39 0.69
C ILE A 134 17.17 12.33 -0.50
N ALA A 135 17.39 11.84 -1.72
CA ALA A 135 17.19 12.64 -2.93
C ALA A 135 15.75 13.16 -3.06
N LYS A 136 14.75 12.31 -2.82
CA LYS A 136 13.34 12.72 -2.82
C LYS A 136 13.03 13.80 -1.78
N ASN A 137 13.63 13.69 -0.58
CA ASN A 137 13.48 14.72 0.46
C ASN A 137 14.16 16.05 0.04
N LEU A 138 15.32 15.99 -0.60
CA LEU A 138 15.98 17.16 -1.16
C LEU A 138 15.15 17.84 -2.25
N VAL A 139 14.52 17.06 -3.15
CA VAL A 139 13.60 17.60 -4.17
C VAL A 139 12.43 18.34 -3.51
N LYS A 140 11.81 17.75 -2.49
CA LYS A 140 10.71 18.38 -1.74
C LYS A 140 11.15 19.67 -1.04
N ALA A 141 12.43 19.75 -0.65
CA ALA A 141 13.05 20.96 -0.07
C ALA A 141 13.54 21.97 -1.12
N GLY A 142 13.35 21.71 -2.42
CA GLY A 142 13.79 22.56 -3.52
C GLY A 142 15.29 22.43 -3.87
N GLN A 143 16.02 21.52 -3.22
CA GLN A 143 17.46 21.30 -3.41
C GLN A 143 17.75 20.32 -4.55
N ASN A 144 17.20 20.58 -5.74
CA ASN A 144 17.16 19.63 -6.85
C ASN A 144 18.55 19.26 -7.39
N ASP A 145 19.47 20.21 -7.47
CA ASP A 145 20.82 19.96 -8.00
C ASP A 145 21.65 19.05 -7.09
N GLN A 146 21.39 19.11 -5.78
CA GLN A 146 21.98 18.18 -4.80
C GLN A 146 21.32 16.81 -4.91
N ALA A 147 19.99 16.75 -5.03
CA ALA A 147 19.23 15.52 -5.19
C ALA A 147 19.69 14.70 -6.40
N LEU A 148 19.90 15.35 -7.54
CA LEU A 148 20.28 14.70 -8.81
C LEU A 148 21.74 14.19 -8.83
N LYS A 149 22.57 14.59 -7.88
CA LYS A 149 23.95 14.06 -7.74
C LYS A 149 23.97 12.71 -7.02
N LEU A 150 22.99 12.43 -6.15
CA LEU A 150 23.01 11.24 -5.29
C LEU A 150 22.89 9.92 -6.06
N PRO A 151 22.04 9.77 -7.10
CA PRO A 151 21.99 8.53 -7.88
C PRO A 151 23.32 8.16 -8.54
N ASN A 152 24.21 9.13 -8.81
CA ASN A 152 25.51 8.85 -9.41
C ASN A 152 26.49 8.11 -8.47
N ILE A 153 26.17 8.02 -7.18
CA ILE A 153 26.94 7.27 -6.19
C ILE A 153 26.50 5.79 -6.17
N ILE A 154 25.37 5.46 -6.80
CA ILE A 154 24.83 4.11 -6.88
C ILE A 154 25.57 3.36 -8.01
N ASN A 155 26.26 2.27 -7.64
CA ASN A 155 27.06 1.48 -8.61
C ASN A 155 26.18 0.60 -9.51
N ASN A 156 25.07 0.08 -8.99
CA ASN A 156 24.17 -0.79 -9.73
C ASN A 156 23.23 0.04 -10.60
N GLU A 157 23.34 -0.09 -11.92
CA GLU A 157 22.56 0.71 -12.88
C GLU A 157 21.04 0.47 -12.74
N PHE A 158 20.58 -0.73 -12.40
CA PHE A 158 19.15 -1.00 -12.17
C PHE A 158 18.63 -0.24 -10.95
N HIS A 159 19.36 -0.26 -9.83
CA HIS A 159 18.98 0.47 -8.62
C HIS A 159 19.06 1.99 -8.85
N LYS A 160 20.08 2.45 -9.55
CA LYS A 160 20.20 3.86 -9.96
C LYS A 160 19.00 4.30 -10.80
N ALA A 161 18.62 3.52 -11.80
CA ALA A 161 17.44 3.78 -12.63
C ALA A 161 16.16 3.84 -11.80
N ARG A 162 15.94 2.88 -10.90
CA ARG A 162 14.78 2.86 -10.00
C ARG A 162 14.68 4.13 -9.15
N GLU A 163 15.79 4.60 -8.60
CA GLU A 163 15.79 5.81 -7.78
C GLU A 163 15.59 7.08 -8.62
N LEU A 164 16.14 7.13 -9.85
CA LEU A 164 15.88 8.21 -10.80
C LEU A 164 14.38 8.28 -11.19
N VAL A 165 13.69 7.14 -11.38
CA VAL A 165 12.23 7.11 -11.56
C VAL A 165 11.53 7.80 -10.38
N GLY A 166 11.89 7.45 -9.16
CA GLY A 166 11.30 8.06 -7.96
C GLY A 166 11.58 9.56 -7.83
N ILE A 167 12.75 10.02 -8.25
CA ILE A 167 13.09 11.46 -8.30
C ILE A 167 12.24 12.17 -9.35
N ALA A 168 12.10 11.59 -10.56
CA ALA A 168 11.27 12.15 -11.62
C ALA A 168 9.81 12.33 -11.17
N VAL A 169 9.22 11.32 -10.52
CA VAL A 169 7.87 11.41 -9.93
C VAL A 169 7.78 12.54 -8.89
N THR A 170 8.80 12.66 -8.02
CA THR A 170 8.81 13.70 -6.98
C THR A 170 8.93 15.11 -7.59
N LEU A 171 9.73 15.27 -8.64
CA LEU A 171 9.84 16.53 -9.39
C LEU A 171 8.51 16.89 -10.06
N THR A 172 7.81 15.91 -10.65
CA THR A 172 6.50 16.12 -11.28
C THR A 172 5.47 16.56 -10.23
N SER A 173 5.39 15.85 -9.10
CA SER A 173 4.50 16.21 -7.98
C SER A 173 4.78 17.60 -7.40
N SER A 174 6.03 18.10 -7.57
CA SER A 174 6.45 19.46 -7.17
C SER A 174 6.26 20.50 -8.28
N GLY A 175 5.59 20.17 -9.38
CA GLY A 175 5.33 21.05 -10.51
C GLY A 175 6.53 21.28 -11.44
N GLN A 176 7.59 20.48 -11.34
CA GLN A 176 8.82 20.60 -12.12
C GLN A 176 8.90 19.56 -13.25
N THR A 177 7.83 19.46 -14.03
CA THR A 177 7.67 18.40 -15.06
C THR A 177 8.77 18.41 -16.11
N ASP A 178 9.26 19.58 -16.55
CA ASP A 178 10.35 19.66 -17.54
C ASP A 178 11.64 19.04 -17.00
N ARG A 179 11.96 19.28 -15.74
CA ARG A 179 13.11 18.63 -15.08
C ARG A 179 12.89 17.12 -14.90
N ALA A 180 11.68 16.71 -14.56
CA ALA A 180 11.33 15.30 -14.47
C ALA A 180 11.54 14.57 -15.80
N LEU A 181 11.15 15.17 -16.91
CA LEU A 181 11.38 14.64 -18.27
C LEU A 181 12.88 14.59 -18.62
N GLN A 182 13.64 15.62 -18.26
CA GLN A 182 15.10 15.59 -18.44
C GLN A 182 15.72 14.40 -17.69
N VAL A 183 15.31 14.17 -16.42
CA VAL A 183 15.78 13.01 -15.64
C VAL A 183 15.35 11.71 -16.28
N ALA A 184 14.07 11.57 -16.68
CA ALA A 184 13.56 10.36 -17.32
C ALA A 184 14.35 10.00 -18.58
N ASN A 185 14.73 10.98 -19.39
CA ASN A 185 15.52 10.77 -20.62
C ASN A 185 16.97 10.32 -20.37
N THR A 186 17.46 10.41 -19.14
CA THR A 186 18.80 9.88 -18.77
C THR A 186 18.76 8.44 -18.25
N ILE A 187 17.54 7.89 -18.04
CA ILE A 187 17.38 6.56 -17.42
C ILE A 187 17.67 5.47 -18.45
N THR A 188 18.51 4.53 -18.06
CA THR A 188 18.79 3.27 -18.75
C THR A 188 18.61 2.11 -17.78
N PRO A 189 18.11 0.95 -18.18
CA PRO A 189 17.68 0.55 -19.54
C PRO A 189 16.32 1.15 -19.94
N ASP A 190 15.99 1.05 -21.22
CA ASP A 190 14.79 1.66 -21.84
C ASP A 190 13.47 1.32 -21.11
N GLY A 191 13.34 0.09 -20.57
CA GLY A 191 12.17 -0.30 -19.79
C GLY A 191 11.97 0.53 -18.52
N MET A 192 13.05 0.99 -17.88
CA MET A 192 12.98 1.88 -16.72
C MET A 192 12.67 3.33 -17.12
N GLN A 193 13.13 3.75 -18.29
CA GLN A 193 12.77 5.04 -18.89
C GLN A 193 11.27 5.11 -19.17
N LEU A 194 10.70 4.06 -19.78
CA LEU A 194 9.26 3.96 -20.01
C LEU A 194 8.47 3.99 -18.69
N THR A 195 8.96 3.28 -17.67
CA THR A 195 8.36 3.32 -16.32
C THR A 195 8.35 4.74 -15.75
N ALA A 196 9.44 5.51 -15.94
CA ALA A 196 9.52 6.90 -15.50
C ALA A 196 8.49 7.79 -16.22
N LEU A 197 8.44 7.70 -17.55
CA LEU A 197 7.49 8.47 -18.36
C LEU A 197 6.04 8.14 -18.00
N HIS A 198 5.71 6.85 -17.81
CA HIS A 198 4.40 6.42 -17.39
C HIS A 198 4.03 7.00 -16.00
N SER A 199 4.96 6.92 -15.03
CA SER A 199 4.75 7.45 -13.68
C SER A 199 4.60 8.99 -13.68
N ILE A 200 5.31 9.69 -14.56
CA ILE A 200 5.13 11.15 -14.77
C ILE A 200 3.70 11.42 -15.28
N VAL A 201 3.24 10.67 -16.28
CA VAL A 201 1.89 10.82 -16.85
C VAL A 201 0.83 10.56 -15.75
N ASP A 202 0.94 9.47 -14.99
CA ASP A 202 0.00 9.17 -13.92
C ASP A 202 -0.03 10.28 -12.86
N THR A 203 1.13 10.80 -12.47
CA THR A 203 1.23 11.91 -11.51
C THR A 203 0.55 13.19 -12.02
N LEU A 204 0.69 13.51 -13.31
CA LEU A 204 0.01 14.63 -13.94
C LEU A 204 -1.50 14.42 -14.02
N VAL A 205 -1.94 13.19 -14.30
CA VAL A 205 -3.36 12.83 -14.32
C VAL A 205 -3.98 12.99 -12.93
N GLU A 206 -3.30 12.53 -11.87
CA GLU A 206 -3.74 12.73 -10.48
C GLU A 206 -3.80 14.22 -10.09
N ALA A 207 -2.90 15.05 -10.64
CA ALA A 207 -2.90 16.50 -10.46
C ALA A 207 -3.92 17.24 -11.35
N GLY A 208 -4.70 16.53 -12.18
CA GLY A 208 -5.66 17.11 -13.12
C GLY A 208 -5.04 17.82 -14.34
N GLN A 209 -3.74 17.62 -14.59
CA GLN A 209 -3.00 18.25 -15.70
C GLN A 209 -3.11 17.41 -16.99
N TYR A 210 -4.32 17.18 -17.46
CA TYR A 210 -4.63 16.20 -18.51
C TYR A 210 -3.97 16.52 -19.87
N GLU A 211 -3.88 17.81 -20.24
CA GLU A 211 -3.25 18.20 -21.51
C GLU A 211 -1.75 17.86 -21.55
N GLN A 212 -1.05 18.19 -20.46
CA GLN A 212 0.36 17.89 -20.34
C GLN A 212 0.59 16.37 -20.26
N ALA A 213 -0.24 15.65 -19.51
CA ALA A 213 -0.21 14.18 -19.44
C ALA A 213 -0.39 13.56 -20.84
N LEU A 214 -1.38 14.04 -21.62
CA LEU A 214 -1.66 13.55 -22.96
C LEU A 214 -0.53 13.86 -23.95
N GLN A 215 0.06 15.05 -23.85
CA GLN A 215 1.20 15.43 -24.67
C GLN A 215 2.37 14.46 -24.44
N ILE A 216 2.72 14.19 -23.19
CA ILE A 216 3.81 13.26 -22.83
C ILE A 216 3.45 11.83 -23.26
N ALA A 217 2.23 11.35 -22.98
CA ALA A 217 1.79 10.02 -23.38
C ALA A 217 1.91 9.78 -24.89
N ASN A 218 1.68 10.82 -25.71
CA ASN A 218 1.83 10.75 -27.16
C ASN A 218 3.29 10.66 -27.63
N THR A 219 4.27 11.05 -26.82
CA THR A 219 5.71 10.93 -27.13
C THR A 219 6.29 9.56 -26.75
N ILE A 220 5.57 8.76 -25.97
CA ILE A 220 6.03 7.43 -25.56
C ILE A 220 6.10 6.53 -26.82
N ALA A 221 7.31 6.08 -27.14
CA ALA A 221 7.53 5.08 -28.18
C ALA A 221 7.18 3.70 -27.62
N GLU A 222 6.35 2.95 -28.32
CA GLU A 222 6.02 1.57 -27.94
C GLU A 222 7.02 0.60 -28.57
N PRO A 223 7.69 -0.26 -27.79
CA PRO A 223 8.38 -1.41 -28.37
C PRO A 223 7.33 -2.39 -28.90
N ASP A 224 7.63 -3.00 -30.06
CA ASP A 224 6.71 -3.70 -30.97
C ASP A 224 5.88 -4.86 -30.38
N ASP A 225 6.04 -5.29 -29.12
CA ASP A 225 5.38 -6.56 -28.75
C ASP A 225 4.88 -6.79 -27.30
N GLN A 226 5.11 -5.94 -26.29
CA GLN A 226 4.70 -6.39 -24.95
C GLN A 226 4.15 -5.39 -23.92
N GLN A 227 4.25 -4.09 -24.07
CA GLN A 227 3.73 -3.16 -23.06
C GLN A 227 3.08 -1.91 -23.69
N SER A 228 1.74 -1.94 -23.74
CA SER A 228 0.93 -0.83 -24.26
C SER A 228 0.78 0.28 -23.22
N PHE A 229 1.86 0.99 -22.87
CA PHE A 229 1.82 2.11 -21.92
C PHE A 229 0.96 3.27 -22.41
N LYS A 230 1.08 3.62 -23.69
CA LYS A 230 0.32 4.73 -24.28
C LYS A 230 -1.20 4.51 -24.25
N PRO A 231 -1.75 3.37 -24.72
CA PRO A 231 -3.17 3.08 -24.57
C PRO A 231 -3.63 3.09 -23.12
N GLN A 232 -2.83 2.56 -22.17
CA GLN A 232 -3.15 2.58 -20.76
C GLN A 232 -3.22 4.02 -20.23
N ALA A 233 -2.22 4.86 -20.53
CA ALA A 233 -2.19 6.26 -20.13
C ALA A 233 -3.40 7.03 -20.68
N ILE A 234 -3.72 6.86 -21.97
CA ILE A 234 -4.89 7.49 -22.59
C ILE A 234 -6.20 7.02 -21.92
N ALA A 235 -6.31 5.73 -21.59
CA ALA A 235 -7.48 5.19 -20.87
C ALA A 235 -7.62 5.79 -19.48
N ASN A 236 -6.50 5.99 -18.75
CA ASN A 236 -6.49 6.64 -17.44
C ASN A 236 -6.90 8.12 -17.54
N ILE A 237 -6.38 8.85 -18.52
CA ILE A 237 -6.74 10.25 -18.78
C ILE A 237 -8.24 10.34 -19.09
N ALA A 238 -8.76 9.48 -19.99
CA ALA A 238 -10.17 9.44 -20.33
C ALA A 238 -11.07 9.15 -19.10
N ALA A 239 -10.63 8.23 -18.23
CA ALA A 239 -11.34 7.92 -16.98
C ALA A 239 -11.43 9.13 -16.05
N ASN A 240 -10.33 9.87 -15.87
CA ASN A 240 -10.30 11.04 -15.00
C ASN A 240 -11.06 12.24 -15.59
N LEU A 241 -10.98 12.45 -16.92
CA LEU A 241 -11.85 13.44 -17.61
C LEU A 241 -13.34 13.12 -17.41
N ALA A 242 -13.71 11.83 -17.50
CA ALA A 242 -15.09 11.44 -17.25
C ALA A 242 -15.50 11.69 -15.79
N ALA A 243 -14.61 11.40 -14.83
CA ALA A 243 -14.84 11.65 -13.41
C ALA A 243 -14.98 13.15 -13.07
N SER A 244 -14.29 14.03 -13.82
CA SER A 244 -14.40 15.49 -13.71
C SER A 244 -15.59 16.09 -14.49
N GLY A 245 -16.37 15.25 -15.19
CA GLY A 245 -17.57 15.67 -15.96
C GLY A 245 -17.28 16.05 -17.41
N GLU A 246 -16.03 15.94 -17.89
CA GLU A 246 -15.64 16.24 -19.27
C GLU A 246 -15.90 15.06 -20.22
N ILE A 247 -17.16 14.60 -20.24
CA ILE A 247 -17.59 13.36 -20.90
C ILE A 247 -17.24 13.33 -22.39
N ASP A 248 -17.45 14.43 -23.11
CA ASP A 248 -17.23 14.45 -24.57
C ASP A 248 -15.74 14.34 -24.92
N ARG A 249 -14.86 14.96 -24.12
CA ARG A 249 -13.40 14.79 -24.26
C ARG A 249 -12.96 13.38 -23.91
N ALA A 250 -13.51 12.81 -22.85
CA ALA A 250 -13.24 11.42 -22.47
C ALA A 250 -13.64 10.45 -23.60
N LEU A 251 -14.80 10.63 -24.22
CA LEU A 251 -15.26 9.83 -25.38
C LEU A 251 -14.34 9.98 -26.58
N GLN A 252 -13.88 11.19 -26.90
CA GLN A 252 -12.92 11.41 -28.00
C GLN A 252 -11.61 10.63 -27.78
N LEU A 253 -11.12 10.54 -26.54
CA LEU A 253 -9.93 9.75 -26.24
C LEU A 253 -10.22 8.24 -26.30
N ALA A 254 -11.35 7.80 -25.73
CA ALA A 254 -11.74 6.40 -25.74
C ALA A 254 -11.91 5.82 -27.16
N THR A 255 -12.36 6.63 -28.14
CA THR A 255 -12.51 6.20 -29.54
C THR A 255 -11.17 5.96 -30.25
N ARG A 256 -10.05 6.44 -29.70
CA ARG A 256 -8.68 6.20 -30.23
C ARG A 256 -8.07 4.90 -29.72
N LEU A 257 -8.75 4.26 -28.77
CA LEU A 257 -8.32 3.01 -28.13
C LEU A 257 -9.04 1.81 -28.77
N ASP A 258 -8.47 0.64 -28.60
CA ASP A 258 -9.06 -0.63 -28.99
C ASP A 258 -9.04 -1.66 -27.84
N GLY A 259 -9.63 -2.83 -28.08
CA GLY A 259 -9.61 -3.97 -27.18
C GLY A 259 -9.97 -3.64 -25.72
N HIS A 260 -9.12 -4.10 -24.80
CA HIS A 260 -9.29 -3.95 -23.36
C HIS A 260 -9.26 -2.48 -22.91
N TYR A 261 -8.33 -1.67 -23.45
CA TYR A 261 -8.18 -0.28 -23.05
C TYR A 261 -9.39 0.57 -23.41
N GLN A 262 -9.97 0.32 -24.59
CA GLN A 262 -11.23 0.94 -25.00
C GLN A 262 -12.36 0.54 -24.04
N GLY A 263 -12.50 -0.75 -23.73
CA GLY A 263 -13.49 -1.26 -22.78
C GLY A 263 -13.38 -0.58 -21.42
N ARG A 264 -12.15 -0.46 -20.91
CA ARG A 264 -11.87 0.19 -19.63
C ARG A 264 -12.23 1.69 -19.64
N ALA A 265 -11.83 2.42 -20.67
CA ALA A 265 -12.16 3.85 -20.81
C ALA A 265 -13.68 4.07 -20.90
N LEU A 266 -14.36 3.35 -21.80
CA LEU A 266 -15.81 3.44 -21.96
C LEU A 266 -16.57 3.00 -20.71
N GLY A 267 -16.07 2.02 -19.98
CA GLY A 267 -16.65 1.59 -18.69
C GLY A 267 -16.59 2.68 -17.63
N ASN A 268 -15.48 3.37 -17.50
CA ASN A 268 -15.34 4.50 -16.59
C ASN A 268 -16.25 5.68 -17.00
N ILE A 269 -16.39 5.96 -18.31
CA ILE A 269 -17.31 6.98 -18.82
C ILE A 269 -18.76 6.60 -18.52
N ALA A 270 -19.15 5.34 -18.76
CA ALA A 270 -20.49 4.86 -18.42
C ALA A 270 -20.78 4.96 -16.92
N GLY A 271 -19.77 4.62 -16.08
CA GLY A 271 -19.86 4.81 -14.63
C GLY A 271 -20.02 6.27 -14.20
N ALA A 272 -19.30 7.20 -14.83
CA ALA A 272 -19.44 8.64 -14.58
C ALA A 272 -20.83 9.15 -14.97
N LEU A 273 -21.33 8.75 -16.14
CA LEU A 273 -22.71 9.06 -16.58
C LEU A 273 -23.76 8.50 -15.62
N ALA A 274 -23.53 7.32 -15.07
CA ALA A 274 -24.43 6.74 -14.06
C ALA A 274 -24.48 7.60 -12.78
N LYS A 275 -23.32 8.05 -12.29
CA LYS A 275 -23.23 8.93 -11.11
C LYS A 275 -23.94 10.26 -11.28
N THR A 276 -23.97 10.80 -12.50
CA THR A 276 -24.68 12.05 -12.82
C THR A 276 -26.18 11.85 -13.15
N GLY A 277 -26.67 10.59 -13.07
CA GLY A 277 -28.06 10.25 -13.36
C GLY A 277 -28.37 10.04 -14.85
N GLU A 278 -27.36 10.07 -15.71
CA GLU A 278 -27.49 9.89 -17.17
C GLU A 278 -27.50 8.42 -17.58
N PHE A 279 -28.25 7.58 -16.85
CA PHE A 279 -28.28 6.13 -17.02
C PHE A 279 -28.57 5.69 -18.46
N ASN A 280 -29.55 6.30 -19.12
CA ASN A 280 -29.91 5.96 -20.50
C ASN A 280 -28.75 6.23 -21.48
N ARG A 281 -28.04 7.33 -21.30
CA ARG A 281 -26.86 7.66 -22.13
C ARG A 281 -25.74 6.65 -21.92
N ALA A 282 -25.53 6.19 -20.67
CA ALA A 282 -24.59 5.13 -20.36
C ALA A 282 -24.99 3.79 -21.02
N LEU A 283 -26.28 3.43 -21.00
CA LEU A 283 -26.76 2.22 -21.70
C LEU A 283 -26.55 2.28 -23.21
N GLU A 284 -26.83 3.42 -23.83
CA GLU A 284 -26.56 3.58 -25.28
C GLU A 284 -25.07 3.45 -25.57
N LEU A 285 -24.20 4.00 -24.73
CA LEU A 285 -22.76 3.82 -24.87
C LEU A 285 -22.36 2.35 -24.85
N VAL A 286 -22.88 1.55 -23.89
CA VAL A 286 -22.63 0.10 -23.82
C VAL A 286 -23.04 -0.64 -25.10
N LYS A 287 -24.15 -0.24 -25.72
CA LYS A 287 -24.63 -0.85 -26.97
C LYS A 287 -23.68 -0.60 -28.15
N THR A 288 -22.95 0.49 -28.17
CA THR A 288 -21.98 0.83 -29.23
C THR A 288 -20.72 -0.06 -29.19
N VAL A 289 -20.44 -0.70 -28.05
CA VAL A 289 -19.25 -1.53 -27.87
C VAL A 289 -19.39 -2.82 -28.68
N LYS A 290 -18.51 -3.05 -29.66
CA LYS A 290 -18.57 -4.18 -30.57
C LYS A 290 -17.98 -5.47 -29.99
N SER A 291 -16.89 -5.36 -29.28
CA SER A 291 -16.18 -6.50 -28.68
C SER A 291 -16.92 -7.00 -27.44
N ASP A 292 -17.24 -8.29 -27.39
CA ASP A 292 -17.86 -8.92 -26.22
C ASP A 292 -16.94 -8.82 -24.98
N LEU A 293 -15.62 -8.92 -25.14
CA LEU A 293 -14.65 -8.74 -24.07
C LEU A 293 -14.70 -7.30 -23.54
N ALA A 294 -14.65 -6.30 -24.41
CA ALA A 294 -14.75 -4.90 -24.00
C ALA A 294 -16.11 -4.60 -23.34
N LYS A 295 -17.19 -5.23 -23.84
CA LYS A 295 -18.54 -5.08 -23.28
C LYS A 295 -18.65 -5.60 -21.85
N THR A 296 -17.99 -6.73 -21.51
CA THR A 296 -17.94 -7.22 -20.12
C THR A 296 -17.26 -6.23 -19.18
N GLU A 297 -16.15 -5.65 -19.61
CA GLU A 297 -15.43 -4.62 -18.84
C GLU A 297 -16.29 -3.37 -18.62
N VAL A 298 -16.96 -2.90 -19.68
CA VAL A 298 -17.87 -1.75 -19.60
C VAL A 298 -19.01 -2.02 -18.63
N LEU A 299 -19.69 -3.17 -18.74
CA LEU A 299 -20.80 -3.52 -17.86
C LEU A 299 -20.39 -3.68 -16.40
N ALA A 300 -19.21 -4.26 -16.13
CA ALA A 300 -18.68 -4.40 -14.78
C ALA A 300 -18.49 -3.03 -14.12
N ARG A 301 -17.77 -2.11 -14.79
CA ARG A 301 -17.50 -0.76 -14.27
C ARG A 301 -18.75 0.11 -14.20
N PHE A 302 -19.67 -0.08 -15.13
CA PHE A 302 -20.96 0.58 -15.09
C PHE A 302 -21.76 0.14 -13.86
N ALA A 303 -21.86 -1.17 -13.62
CA ALA A 303 -22.55 -1.71 -12.46
C ALA A 303 -21.99 -1.20 -11.12
N GLU A 304 -20.68 -1.05 -11.00
CA GLU A 304 -20.02 -0.55 -9.79
C GLU A 304 -20.52 0.84 -9.33
N ASN A 305 -21.08 1.61 -10.26
CA ASN A 305 -21.56 2.97 -10.02
C ASN A 305 -23.08 3.09 -9.94
N LEU A 306 -23.81 1.97 -10.02
CA LEU A 306 -25.27 1.93 -9.91
C LEU A 306 -25.70 1.62 -8.47
N THR A 307 -26.72 2.30 -8.01
CA THR A 307 -27.33 2.09 -6.69
C THR A 307 -28.79 1.64 -6.80
N GLU A 308 -29.44 1.86 -7.97
CA GLU A 308 -30.82 1.49 -8.20
C GLU A 308 -30.93 0.03 -8.67
N VAL A 309 -31.72 -0.77 -7.96
CA VAL A 309 -31.90 -2.20 -8.23
C VAL A 309 -32.38 -2.46 -9.67
N ARG A 310 -33.35 -1.69 -10.15
CA ARG A 310 -33.89 -1.82 -11.51
C ARG A 310 -32.82 -1.61 -12.59
N GLN A 311 -31.89 -0.68 -12.36
CA GLN A 311 -30.78 -0.41 -13.26
C GLN A 311 -29.79 -1.58 -13.25
N LEU A 312 -29.49 -2.14 -12.07
CA LEU A 312 -28.63 -3.32 -11.92
C LEU A 312 -29.23 -4.54 -12.61
N GLU A 313 -30.54 -4.76 -12.53
CA GLU A 313 -31.24 -5.83 -13.24
C GLU A 313 -31.10 -5.69 -14.76
N GLN A 314 -31.21 -4.47 -15.30
CA GLN A 314 -31.02 -4.23 -16.73
C GLN A 314 -29.58 -4.54 -17.18
N VAL A 315 -28.59 -4.12 -16.40
CA VAL A 315 -27.17 -4.43 -16.66
C VAL A 315 -26.92 -5.93 -16.58
N LEU A 316 -27.52 -6.63 -15.60
CA LEU A 316 -27.43 -8.07 -15.47
C LEU A 316 -27.99 -8.81 -16.69
N GLN A 317 -29.16 -8.39 -17.19
CA GLN A 317 -29.76 -8.97 -18.41
C GLN A 317 -28.83 -8.82 -19.62
N MET A 318 -28.16 -7.65 -19.77
CA MET A 318 -27.18 -7.45 -20.85
C MET A 318 -25.95 -8.35 -20.67
N ALA A 319 -25.42 -8.46 -19.45
CA ALA A 319 -24.28 -9.31 -19.15
C ALA A 319 -24.56 -10.82 -19.41
N GLN A 320 -25.78 -11.29 -19.16
CA GLN A 320 -26.20 -12.67 -19.42
C GLN A 320 -26.22 -13.01 -20.91
N GLN A 321 -26.48 -12.04 -21.79
CA GLN A 321 -26.52 -12.24 -23.25
C GLN A 321 -25.15 -12.34 -23.90
N ILE A 322 -24.07 -11.92 -23.20
CA ILE A 322 -22.71 -11.95 -23.74
C ILE A 322 -22.23 -13.41 -23.87
N LYS A 323 -21.71 -13.77 -25.05
CA LYS A 323 -21.16 -15.10 -25.37
C LYS A 323 -19.64 -15.10 -25.21
N ILE A 324 -19.18 -15.13 -23.97
CA ILE A 324 -17.74 -15.10 -23.65
C ILE A 324 -17.40 -16.17 -22.60
N GLY A 325 -16.10 -16.38 -22.34
CA GLY A 325 -15.60 -17.32 -21.36
C GLY A 325 -16.14 -17.10 -19.95
N SER A 326 -16.02 -18.14 -19.11
CA SER A 326 -16.57 -18.13 -17.75
C SER A 326 -15.85 -17.15 -16.82
N MET A 327 -14.58 -16.83 -17.08
CA MET A 327 -13.77 -15.94 -16.26
C MET A 327 -14.24 -14.48 -16.42
N GLU A 328 -14.32 -13.99 -17.65
CA GLU A 328 -14.68 -12.60 -17.96
C GLU A 328 -16.14 -12.32 -17.58
N LYS A 329 -17.02 -13.28 -17.88
CA LYS A 329 -18.42 -13.21 -17.45
C LYS A 329 -18.55 -13.25 -15.92
N GLY A 330 -17.71 -14.06 -15.26
CA GLY A 330 -17.63 -14.13 -13.80
C GLY A 330 -17.27 -12.78 -13.18
N PHE A 331 -16.31 -12.04 -13.74
CA PHE A 331 -15.93 -10.71 -13.28
C PHE A 331 -17.12 -9.72 -13.34
N THR A 332 -17.82 -9.65 -14.48
CA THR A 332 -18.99 -8.78 -14.62
C THR A 332 -20.10 -9.14 -13.62
N MET A 333 -20.40 -10.42 -13.47
CA MET A 333 -21.42 -10.88 -12.51
C MET A 333 -21.01 -10.60 -11.06
N SER A 334 -19.71 -10.65 -10.73
CA SER A 334 -19.18 -10.26 -9.42
C SER A 334 -19.45 -8.79 -9.13
N SER A 335 -19.12 -7.90 -10.08
CA SER A 335 -19.35 -6.46 -9.92
C SER A 335 -20.83 -6.14 -9.73
N ILE A 336 -21.73 -6.79 -10.48
CA ILE A 336 -23.19 -6.62 -10.31
C ILE A 336 -23.63 -7.13 -8.93
N ALA A 337 -23.17 -8.31 -8.49
CA ALA A 337 -23.53 -8.88 -7.20
C ALA A 337 -23.07 -8.00 -6.03
N ILE A 338 -21.86 -7.47 -6.12
CA ILE A 338 -21.32 -6.51 -5.14
C ILE A 338 -22.16 -5.24 -5.10
N SER A 339 -22.57 -4.73 -6.25
CA SER A 339 -23.39 -3.52 -6.34
C SER A 339 -24.81 -3.73 -5.79
N LEU A 340 -25.41 -4.91 -6.03
CA LEU A 340 -26.67 -5.30 -5.36
C LEU A 340 -26.51 -5.31 -3.83
N ALA A 341 -25.42 -5.85 -3.31
CA ALA A 341 -25.16 -5.83 -1.86
C ALA A 341 -25.00 -4.41 -1.33
N LYS A 342 -24.28 -3.52 -2.05
CA LYS A 342 -24.14 -2.10 -1.70
C LYS A 342 -25.50 -1.36 -1.70
N ALA A 343 -26.43 -1.76 -2.57
CA ALA A 343 -27.80 -1.26 -2.61
C ALA A 343 -28.72 -1.92 -1.54
N GLY A 344 -28.17 -2.74 -0.62
CA GLY A 344 -28.90 -3.41 0.45
C GLY A 344 -29.65 -4.67 0.00
N GLN A 345 -29.52 -5.08 -1.26
CA GLN A 345 -30.18 -6.27 -1.83
C GLN A 345 -29.34 -7.53 -1.59
N PHE A 346 -29.24 -7.94 -0.33
CA PHE A 346 -28.31 -9.00 0.09
C PHE A 346 -28.69 -10.37 -0.47
N ASP A 347 -29.99 -10.75 -0.47
CA ASP A 347 -30.42 -12.06 -1.00
C ASP A 347 -30.19 -12.18 -2.52
N PRO A 348 -30.60 -11.21 -3.35
CA PRO A 348 -30.25 -11.18 -4.76
C PRO A 348 -28.73 -11.20 -5.02
N ALA A 349 -27.95 -10.47 -4.21
CA ALA A 349 -26.49 -10.44 -4.33
C ALA A 349 -25.86 -11.83 -4.09
N LEU A 350 -26.23 -12.49 -3.00
CA LEU A 350 -25.75 -13.83 -2.65
C LEU A 350 -26.21 -14.88 -3.67
N GLN A 351 -27.46 -14.80 -4.12
CA GLN A 351 -28.00 -15.67 -5.17
C GLN A 351 -27.20 -15.52 -6.46
N LEU A 352 -26.97 -14.28 -6.91
CA LEU A 352 -26.17 -14.02 -8.12
C LEU A 352 -24.74 -14.55 -7.96
N ALA A 353 -24.07 -14.26 -6.84
CA ALA A 353 -22.73 -14.76 -6.55
C ALA A 353 -22.65 -16.29 -6.59
N SER A 354 -23.68 -17.00 -6.11
CA SER A 354 -23.73 -18.47 -6.15
C SER A 354 -23.74 -19.04 -7.56
N THR A 355 -24.26 -18.31 -8.56
CA THR A 355 -24.34 -18.73 -9.97
C THR A 355 -23.04 -18.53 -10.73
N ILE A 356 -22.06 -17.83 -10.17
CA ILE A 356 -20.76 -17.58 -10.81
C ILE A 356 -19.98 -18.90 -10.90
N LYS A 357 -19.61 -19.29 -12.14
CA LYS A 357 -18.92 -20.56 -12.40
C LYS A 357 -17.42 -20.52 -12.12
N ASN A 358 -16.79 -19.37 -12.33
CA ASN A 358 -15.36 -19.21 -12.05
C ASN A 358 -15.16 -19.06 -10.54
N ASP A 359 -14.37 -19.97 -9.94
CA ASP A 359 -14.16 -20.03 -8.48
C ASP A 359 -13.57 -18.75 -7.92
N ASP A 360 -12.60 -18.13 -8.60
CA ASP A 360 -11.95 -16.91 -8.13
C ASP A 360 -12.88 -15.69 -8.19
N SER A 361 -13.63 -15.55 -9.29
CA SER A 361 -14.65 -14.50 -9.41
C SER A 361 -15.76 -14.65 -8.38
N LYS A 362 -16.18 -15.90 -8.10
CA LYS A 362 -17.16 -16.21 -7.04
C LYS A 362 -16.62 -15.86 -5.67
N ALA A 363 -15.38 -16.27 -5.36
CA ALA A 363 -14.74 -15.98 -4.09
C ALA A 363 -14.57 -14.46 -3.89
N TYR A 364 -14.18 -13.74 -4.92
CA TYR A 364 -14.08 -12.28 -4.89
C TYR A 364 -15.42 -11.61 -4.63
N ALA A 365 -16.49 -12.05 -5.28
CA ALA A 365 -17.84 -11.54 -5.04
C ALA A 365 -18.27 -11.77 -3.58
N LEU A 366 -18.15 -13.01 -3.08
CA LEU A 366 -18.53 -13.40 -1.73
C LEU A 366 -17.73 -12.66 -0.67
N TYR A 367 -16.42 -12.50 -0.86
CA TYR A 367 -15.55 -11.70 0.00
C TYR A 367 -16.06 -10.26 0.16
N ASN A 368 -16.35 -9.58 -0.94
CA ASN A 368 -16.85 -8.21 -0.89
C ASN A 368 -18.26 -8.14 -0.27
N ILE A 369 -19.17 -9.03 -0.64
CA ILE A 369 -20.52 -9.10 -0.06
C ILE A 369 -20.44 -9.35 1.45
N THR A 370 -19.55 -10.23 1.90
CA THR A 370 -19.29 -10.48 3.32
C THR A 370 -18.89 -9.20 4.07
N GLY A 371 -17.98 -8.42 3.51
CA GLY A 371 -17.58 -7.14 4.10
C GLY A 371 -18.73 -6.14 4.19
N ILE A 372 -19.61 -6.09 3.17
CA ILE A 372 -20.79 -5.23 3.17
C ILE A 372 -21.82 -5.69 4.20
N LEU A 373 -22.08 -7.00 4.29
CA LEU A 373 -22.96 -7.60 5.30
C LEU A 373 -22.47 -7.31 6.72
N ALA A 374 -21.16 -7.46 6.95
CA ALA A 374 -20.56 -7.19 8.26
C ALA A 374 -20.72 -5.71 8.65
N LYS A 375 -20.46 -4.77 7.72
CA LYS A 375 -20.71 -3.33 7.94
C LYS A 375 -22.17 -2.99 8.19
N ALA A 376 -23.10 -3.76 7.63
CA ALA A 376 -24.53 -3.65 7.88
C ALA A 376 -24.96 -4.34 9.20
N GLY A 377 -24.03 -4.88 9.99
CA GLY A 377 -24.30 -5.57 11.26
C GLY A 377 -24.87 -6.99 11.12
N GLN A 378 -24.94 -7.53 9.90
CA GLN A 378 -25.48 -8.87 9.59
C GLN A 378 -24.39 -9.95 9.72
N TYR A 379 -23.78 -10.05 10.89
CA TYR A 379 -22.58 -10.86 11.12
C TYR A 379 -22.77 -12.35 10.85
N ASP A 380 -23.94 -12.93 11.22
CA ASP A 380 -24.20 -14.37 11.01
C ASP A 380 -24.30 -14.68 9.52
N ARG A 381 -24.98 -13.83 8.75
CA ARG A 381 -25.06 -13.96 7.28
C ARG A 381 -23.71 -13.74 6.62
N ALA A 382 -22.91 -12.81 7.15
CA ALA A 382 -21.55 -12.59 6.68
C ALA A 382 -20.67 -13.83 6.90
N LYS A 383 -20.75 -14.47 8.08
CA LYS A 383 -20.04 -15.72 8.39
C LYS A 383 -20.49 -16.87 7.48
N GLU A 384 -21.79 -17.00 7.26
CA GLU A 384 -22.36 -18.01 6.35
C GLU A 384 -21.81 -17.81 4.92
N ALA A 385 -21.88 -16.58 4.39
CA ALA A 385 -21.37 -16.27 3.06
C ALA A 385 -19.85 -16.54 2.94
N ALA A 386 -19.04 -16.12 3.94
CA ALA A 386 -17.61 -16.41 3.99
C ALA A 386 -17.31 -17.91 3.98
N SER A 387 -18.10 -18.69 4.71
CA SER A 387 -17.94 -20.15 4.81
C SER A 387 -18.18 -20.88 3.48
N THR A 388 -18.96 -20.28 2.56
CA THR A 388 -19.21 -20.86 1.23
C THR A 388 -18.03 -20.67 0.26
N ILE A 389 -17.05 -19.82 0.60
CA ILE A 389 -15.83 -19.67 -0.18
C ILE A 389 -15.01 -20.95 -0.05
N LYS A 390 -14.49 -21.44 -1.19
CA LYS A 390 -13.73 -22.70 -1.26
C LYS A 390 -12.51 -22.67 -0.35
N GLU A 391 -12.24 -23.79 0.31
CA GLU A 391 -11.04 -23.95 1.14
C GLU A 391 -9.75 -23.73 0.33
N GLY A 392 -8.76 -23.10 0.95
CA GLY A 392 -7.48 -22.76 0.30
C GLY A 392 -7.52 -21.51 -0.58
N ASN A 393 -8.68 -20.85 -0.72
CA ASN A 393 -8.78 -19.56 -1.39
C ASN A 393 -8.54 -18.44 -0.37
N SER A 394 -7.57 -17.56 -0.64
CA SER A 394 -7.17 -16.46 0.27
C SER A 394 -8.32 -15.51 0.61
N TYR A 395 -9.31 -15.35 -0.27
CA TYR A 395 -10.48 -14.52 0.00
C TYR A 395 -11.32 -15.03 1.19
N LYS A 396 -11.27 -16.33 1.50
CA LYS A 396 -12.02 -16.88 2.65
C LYS A 396 -11.50 -16.30 3.96
N GLN A 397 -10.20 -16.37 4.18
CA GLN A 397 -9.57 -15.85 5.39
C GLN A 397 -9.76 -14.33 5.51
N MET A 398 -9.54 -13.60 4.41
CA MET A 398 -9.75 -12.15 4.36
C MET A 398 -11.21 -11.75 4.65
N ALA A 399 -12.20 -12.56 4.24
CA ALA A 399 -13.60 -12.32 4.57
C ALA A 399 -13.84 -12.36 6.10
N PHE A 400 -13.25 -13.33 6.80
CA PHE A 400 -13.34 -13.41 8.26
C PHE A 400 -12.61 -12.24 8.96
N VAL A 401 -11.46 -11.80 8.43
CA VAL A 401 -10.74 -10.61 8.92
C VAL A 401 -11.63 -9.37 8.81
N HIS A 402 -12.34 -9.18 7.70
CA HIS A 402 -13.29 -8.06 7.56
C HIS A 402 -14.49 -8.14 8.51
N ILE A 403 -15.00 -9.34 8.79
CA ILE A 403 -16.04 -9.53 9.81
C ILE A 403 -15.51 -9.11 11.19
N ALA A 404 -14.30 -9.55 11.53
CA ALA A 404 -13.67 -9.22 12.79
C ALA A 404 -13.40 -7.71 12.93
N ALA A 405 -12.89 -7.06 11.89
CA ALA A 405 -12.71 -5.61 11.88
C ALA A 405 -14.04 -4.87 12.13
N SER A 406 -15.13 -5.26 11.45
CA SER A 406 -16.45 -4.66 11.64
C SER A 406 -17.03 -4.93 13.03
N LEU A 407 -16.79 -6.10 13.61
CA LEU A 407 -17.18 -6.40 15.01
C LEU A 407 -16.41 -5.49 15.97
N ALA A 408 -15.10 -5.34 15.79
CA ALA A 408 -14.27 -4.47 16.61
C ALA A 408 -14.74 -3.00 16.54
N GLU A 409 -15.03 -2.48 15.34
CA GLU A 409 -15.57 -1.13 15.12
C GLU A 409 -16.88 -0.86 15.89
N THR A 410 -17.69 -1.90 16.12
CA THR A 410 -18.92 -1.81 16.93
C THR A 410 -18.71 -2.10 18.43
N GLY A 411 -17.45 -2.18 18.88
CA GLY A 411 -17.10 -2.43 20.28
C GLY A 411 -17.12 -3.91 20.70
N LYS A 412 -17.40 -4.83 19.78
CA LYS A 412 -17.47 -6.28 20.03
C LYS A 412 -16.10 -6.95 19.85
N VAL A 413 -15.08 -6.42 20.54
CA VAL A 413 -13.69 -6.87 20.37
C VAL A 413 -13.50 -8.35 20.71
N ALA A 414 -14.17 -8.85 21.75
CA ALA A 414 -14.09 -10.27 22.13
C ALA A 414 -14.64 -11.18 21.01
N ASP A 415 -15.77 -10.80 20.40
CA ASP A 415 -16.36 -11.53 19.27
C ASP A 415 -15.44 -11.47 18.04
N ALA A 416 -14.78 -10.32 17.81
CA ALA A 416 -13.81 -10.17 16.74
C ALA A 416 -12.62 -11.12 16.92
N VAL A 417 -12.04 -11.18 18.11
CA VAL A 417 -10.95 -12.14 18.44
C VAL A 417 -11.42 -13.58 18.24
N GLN A 418 -12.63 -13.93 18.69
CA GLN A 418 -13.18 -15.26 18.50
C GLN A 418 -13.34 -15.64 17.03
N VAL A 419 -13.82 -14.71 16.18
CA VAL A 419 -13.98 -14.93 14.75
C VAL A 419 -12.63 -15.22 14.11
N VAL A 420 -11.61 -14.42 14.41
CA VAL A 420 -10.26 -14.61 13.86
C VAL A 420 -9.64 -15.92 14.33
N SER A 421 -9.81 -16.26 15.62
CA SER A 421 -9.28 -17.51 16.20
C SER A 421 -9.97 -18.76 15.65
N SER A 422 -11.16 -18.62 15.05
CA SER A 422 -11.90 -19.72 14.42
C SER A 422 -11.53 -19.97 12.96
N ILE A 423 -10.65 -19.14 12.38
CA ILE A 423 -10.18 -19.35 11.00
C ILE A 423 -9.36 -20.64 10.98
N ASP A 424 -9.93 -21.68 10.34
CA ASP A 424 -9.22 -22.92 10.11
C ASP A 424 -8.26 -22.72 8.92
N ASP A 425 -7.01 -22.46 9.26
CA ASP A 425 -5.90 -22.44 8.31
C ASP A 425 -4.97 -23.62 8.64
N ARG A 426 -4.58 -24.39 7.64
CA ARG A 426 -3.61 -25.50 7.80
C ARG A 426 -2.26 -25.04 8.40
N THR A 427 -2.03 -23.74 8.48
CA THR A 427 -0.86 -23.14 9.11
C THR A 427 -1.02 -22.87 10.59
N SER A 428 -2.21 -23.05 11.18
CA SER A 428 -2.53 -22.91 12.64
C SER A 428 -1.99 -21.62 13.26
N MET A 429 -2.19 -20.47 12.61
CA MET A 429 -1.64 -19.19 13.07
C MET A 429 -2.74 -18.15 13.32
N PRO A 430 -3.55 -18.28 14.39
CA PRO A 430 -4.57 -17.29 14.72
C PRO A 430 -3.98 -15.89 14.94
N ASP A 431 -2.76 -15.80 15.45
CA ASP A 431 -2.07 -14.54 15.71
C ASP A 431 -1.78 -13.73 14.44
N ARG A 432 -1.50 -14.40 13.31
CA ARG A 432 -1.36 -13.74 12.01
C ARG A 432 -2.64 -13.02 11.59
N TRP A 433 -3.81 -13.64 11.81
CA TRP A 433 -5.09 -13.01 11.45
C TRP A 433 -5.48 -11.87 12.39
N LEU A 434 -5.03 -11.93 13.66
CA LEU A 434 -5.12 -10.78 14.58
C LEU A 434 -4.25 -9.63 14.08
N SER A 435 -3.04 -9.92 13.61
CA SER A 435 -2.13 -8.95 13.00
C SER A 435 -2.77 -8.29 11.75
N GLU A 436 -3.28 -9.09 10.82
CA GLU A 436 -3.97 -8.60 9.62
C GLU A 436 -5.20 -7.73 9.99
N THR A 437 -5.99 -8.15 10.99
CA THR A 437 -7.14 -7.37 11.49
C THR A 437 -6.68 -6.02 12.05
N ALA A 438 -5.60 -6.00 12.83
CA ALA A 438 -5.03 -4.76 13.36
C ALA A 438 -4.59 -3.81 12.24
N MET A 439 -4.00 -4.34 11.17
CA MET A 439 -3.59 -3.53 10.01
C MET A 439 -4.81 -2.97 9.24
N VAL A 440 -5.86 -3.78 9.03
CA VAL A 440 -7.12 -3.31 8.41
C VAL A 440 -7.76 -2.18 9.22
N LEU A 441 -7.80 -2.31 10.55
CA LEU A 441 -8.30 -1.26 11.44
C LEU A 441 -7.42 0.01 11.41
N THR A 442 -6.12 -0.16 11.21
CA THR A 442 -5.18 0.96 11.06
C THR A 442 -5.46 1.75 9.78
N GLU A 443 -5.68 1.08 8.66
CA GLU A 443 -6.06 1.71 7.39
C GLU A 443 -7.43 2.42 7.49
N ALA A 444 -8.36 1.83 8.25
CA ALA A 444 -9.64 2.45 8.59
C ALA A 444 -9.54 3.59 9.61
N LYS A 445 -8.33 3.97 10.05
CA LYS A 445 -8.04 5.00 11.08
C LYS A 445 -8.64 4.69 12.46
N GLN A 446 -8.93 3.40 12.75
CA GLN A 446 -9.44 2.92 14.03
C GLN A 446 -8.28 2.50 14.96
N TYR A 447 -7.39 3.44 15.23
CA TYR A 447 -6.07 3.17 15.85
C TYR A 447 -6.14 2.52 17.22
N ASN A 448 -7.08 2.93 18.09
CA ASN A 448 -7.27 2.32 19.41
C ASN A 448 -7.71 0.85 19.32
N LEU A 449 -8.58 0.52 18.35
CA LEU A 449 -9.02 -0.84 18.10
C LEU A 449 -7.90 -1.68 17.49
N ALA A 450 -7.12 -1.10 16.58
CA ALA A 450 -5.91 -1.73 16.04
C ALA A 450 -4.93 -2.13 17.15
N LEU A 451 -4.69 -1.24 18.13
CA LEU A 451 -3.88 -1.53 19.31
C LEU A 451 -4.45 -2.65 20.17
N GLN A 452 -5.77 -2.69 20.36
CA GLN A 452 -6.43 -3.76 21.11
C GLN A 452 -6.25 -5.11 20.42
N MET A 453 -6.44 -5.19 19.10
CA MET A 453 -6.23 -6.42 18.33
C MET A 453 -4.77 -6.87 18.37
N ALA A 454 -3.82 -5.95 18.18
CA ALA A 454 -2.39 -6.24 18.25
C ALA A 454 -1.98 -6.75 19.66
N ASN A 455 -2.56 -6.19 20.72
CA ASN A 455 -2.31 -6.66 22.10
C ASN A 455 -2.92 -8.02 22.41
N ALA A 456 -3.95 -8.46 21.67
CA ALA A 456 -4.55 -9.79 21.82
C ALA A 456 -3.70 -10.92 21.20
N ILE A 457 -2.69 -10.60 20.40
CA ILE A 457 -1.72 -11.55 19.83
C ILE A 457 -0.98 -12.25 20.99
N THR A 458 -0.88 -13.57 20.93
CA THR A 458 -0.27 -14.40 21.99
C THR A 458 1.20 -14.71 21.71
N ASP A 459 1.59 -14.90 20.43
CA ASP A 459 2.98 -15.06 20.04
C ASP A 459 3.74 -13.74 20.22
N GLU A 460 4.75 -13.73 21.08
CA GLU A 460 5.49 -12.50 21.41
C GLU A 460 6.20 -11.89 20.19
N SER A 461 6.71 -12.70 19.28
CA SER A 461 7.40 -12.22 18.07
C SER A 461 6.43 -11.57 17.10
N GLU A 462 5.29 -12.21 16.81
CA GLU A 462 4.23 -11.66 15.97
C GLU A 462 3.65 -10.37 16.59
N LYS A 463 3.45 -10.37 17.91
CA LYS A 463 2.99 -9.21 18.67
C LYS A 463 3.96 -8.03 18.56
N ALA A 464 5.25 -8.27 18.81
CA ALA A 464 6.27 -7.24 18.71
C ALA A 464 6.35 -6.67 17.29
N TRP A 465 6.27 -7.53 16.27
CA TRP A 465 6.26 -7.13 14.88
C TRP A 465 5.04 -6.27 14.53
N THR A 466 3.83 -6.72 14.89
CA THR A 466 2.58 -5.99 14.62
C THR A 466 2.57 -4.63 15.30
N LEU A 467 2.91 -4.58 16.58
CA LEU A 467 2.96 -3.33 17.35
C LEU A 467 4.00 -2.36 16.80
N SER A 468 5.16 -2.85 16.35
CA SER A 468 6.19 -2.00 15.75
C SER A 468 5.78 -1.42 14.40
N GLN A 469 5.08 -2.20 13.56
CA GLN A 469 4.49 -1.70 12.32
C GLN A 469 3.41 -0.65 12.58
N LEU A 470 2.52 -0.93 13.52
CA LEU A 470 1.47 0.01 13.92
C LEU A 470 2.07 1.33 14.42
N ALA A 471 3.12 1.28 15.24
CA ALA A 471 3.81 2.48 15.73
C ALA A 471 4.37 3.34 14.57
N ASN A 472 5.02 2.73 13.59
CA ASN A 472 5.51 3.45 12.41
C ASN A 472 4.37 4.14 11.64
N LYS A 473 3.27 3.43 11.41
CA LYS A 473 2.09 4.00 10.75
C LYS A 473 1.49 5.18 11.53
N LEU A 474 1.41 5.05 12.85
CA LEU A 474 0.88 6.08 13.73
C LEU A 474 1.76 7.35 13.71
N VAL A 475 3.09 7.21 13.61
CA VAL A 475 4.02 8.35 13.43
C VAL A 475 3.80 9.04 12.08
N GLU A 476 3.67 8.28 11.00
CA GLU A 476 3.42 8.82 9.65
C GLU A 476 2.17 9.72 9.61
N VAL A 477 1.15 9.38 10.42
CA VAL A 477 -0.11 10.13 10.50
C VAL A 477 -0.18 11.10 11.69
N GLY A 478 0.93 11.32 12.40
CA GLY A 478 1.04 12.28 13.49
C GLY A 478 0.43 11.85 14.84
N GLN A 479 0.07 10.56 15.00
CA GLN A 479 -0.52 9.99 16.22
C GLN A 479 0.59 9.52 17.19
N THR A 480 1.44 10.45 17.64
CA THR A 480 2.67 10.15 18.38
C THR A 480 2.43 9.49 19.74
N GLU A 481 1.35 9.82 20.45
CA GLU A 481 1.02 9.21 21.73
C GLU A 481 0.59 7.73 21.57
N LEU A 482 -0.26 7.44 20.59
CA LEU A 482 -0.65 6.06 20.27
C LEU A 482 0.52 5.25 19.74
N ALA A 483 1.41 5.88 18.96
CA ALA A 483 2.65 5.26 18.51
C ALA A 483 3.54 4.86 19.69
N SER A 484 3.65 5.71 20.71
CA SER A 484 4.37 5.42 21.95
C SER A 484 3.74 4.25 22.72
N GLN A 485 2.41 4.17 22.77
CA GLN A 485 1.67 3.05 23.40
C GLN A 485 1.89 1.73 22.64
N ALA A 486 2.04 1.77 21.30
CA ALA A 486 2.32 0.58 20.51
C ALA A 486 3.77 0.12 20.69
N ILE A 487 4.74 1.07 20.69
CA ILE A 487 6.15 0.72 20.69
C ILE A 487 6.65 0.19 22.05
N ALA A 488 6.11 0.66 23.16
CA ALA A 488 6.57 0.29 24.49
C ALA A 488 6.47 -1.22 24.81
N PRO A 489 5.36 -1.91 24.49
CA PRO A 489 5.29 -3.37 24.63
C PRO A 489 6.22 -4.11 23.65
N ALA A 490 6.36 -3.60 22.40
CA ALA A 490 7.25 -4.20 21.41
C ALA A 490 8.71 -4.17 21.88
N LEU A 491 9.17 -3.04 22.41
CA LEU A 491 10.50 -2.88 23.01
C LEU A 491 10.73 -3.87 24.15
N LYS A 492 9.76 -3.98 25.07
CA LYS A 492 9.85 -4.90 26.21
C LYS A 492 10.02 -6.35 25.78
N ILE A 493 9.27 -6.77 24.75
CA ILE A 493 9.37 -8.13 24.21
C ILE A 493 10.76 -8.36 23.59
N VAL A 494 11.25 -7.40 22.80
CA VAL A 494 12.55 -7.50 22.14
C VAL A 494 13.71 -7.48 23.15
N GLU A 495 13.57 -6.77 24.25
CA GLU A 495 14.61 -6.72 25.31
C GLU A 495 14.64 -7.99 26.17
N ALA A 496 13.54 -8.73 26.26
CA ALA A 496 13.43 -9.98 27.01
C ALA A 496 13.99 -11.20 26.25
N ASN A 497 14.04 -11.15 24.91
CA ASN A 497 14.50 -12.21 24.00
C ASN A 497 15.93 -12.00 23.52
#